data_c9bade63993f5e92f2ac14d1c98f63fe
#
_entry.id   c9bade63993f5e92f2ac14d1c98f63fe
#
_cell.length_a   1.000
_cell.length_b   1.000
_cell.length_c   1.000
_cell.angle_alpha   90.00
_cell.angle_beta   90.00
_cell.angle_gamma   90.00
#
_symmetry.space_group_name_H-M   'P 1'
#
loop_
_entity.id
_entity.type
_entity.pdbx_description
1 polymer ?
#
loop_
_entity_poly.entity_id
_entity_poly.type
_entity_poly.pdbx_seq_one_letter_code
_entity_poly.pdbx_strand_id
1 'polypeptide(L)'
;MDNKRNKNRQRVLKAGLITFNGAGINCLVRNMSDTGAALEVESQIGIPSTFDLAIAADHFTQHCHVVWRKEKRIGIAFNSGPAR
;
A
#
# COMPACT_ATOMS: atom_id res chain seq x y z
N MET A 1 -10.60 -24.40 8.60
CA MET A 1 -10.38 -24.10 8.34
C MET A 1 -9.84 -23.65 7.58
N ASP A 2 -9.48 -23.54 7.10
CA ASP A 2 -8.94 -23.17 6.46
C ASP A 2 -8.69 -21.96 6.13
N ASN A 3 -8.57 -21.40 6.39
CA ASN A 3 -8.24 -20.20 6.19
C ASN A 3 -6.89 -19.99 6.04
N LYS A 4 -6.15 -20.85 5.83
CA LYS A 4 -4.87 -20.68 5.63
C LYS A 4 -4.55 -19.94 4.50
N ARG A 5 -5.24 -19.94 3.46
CA ARG A 5 -4.91 -19.22 2.32
C ARG A 5 -5.06 -17.79 2.57
N ASN A 6 -5.75 -17.34 3.54
CA ASN A 6 -5.89 -15.96 3.76
C ASN A 6 -5.04 -15.46 4.84
N LYS A 7 -4.16 -16.23 5.34
CA LYS A 7 -3.45 -15.78 6.45
C LYS A 7 -2.58 -14.63 6.19
N ASN A 8 -2.22 -14.37 4.96
CA ASN A 8 -1.36 -13.25 4.67
C ASN A 8 -2.10 -11.95 4.52
N ARG A 9 -3.40 -11.98 4.41
CA ARG A 9 -4.13 -10.77 4.23
C ARG A 9 -4.78 -10.37 5.52
N GLN A 10 -4.44 -9.22 6.04
CA GLN A 10 -4.97 -8.76 7.29
C GLN A 10 -5.67 -7.46 7.13
N ARG A 11 -6.79 -7.30 7.82
CA ARG A 11 -7.44 -6.04 7.86
C ARG A 11 -6.71 -5.18 8.84
N VAL A 12 -6.34 -4.00 8.46
CA VAL A 12 -5.65 -3.06 9.31
C VAL A 12 -6.25 -1.70 9.10
N LEU A 13 -5.88 -0.76 9.91
CA LEU A 13 -6.27 0.62 9.71
C LEU A 13 -5.12 1.44 10.22
N LYS A 14 -4.19 1.73 9.35
CA LYS A 14 -2.97 2.43 9.72
C LYS A 14 -2.76 3.63 8.86
N ALA A 15 -2.18 4.65 9.43
CA ALA A 15 -1.84 5.84 8.66
C ALA A 15 -0.62 5.55 7.82
N GLY A 16 -0.68 5.88 6.56
CA GLY A 16 0.44 5.70 5.65
C GLY A 16 0.73 6.98 4.90
N LEU A 17 1.89 7.01 4.27
CA LEU A 17 2.30 8.14 3.47
C LEU A 17 2.79 7.64 2.13
N ILE A 18 2.20 8.15 1.08
CA ILE A 18 2.62 7.86 -0.28
C ILE A 18 3.63 8.93 -0.66
N THR A 19 4.84 8.53 -1.01
CA THR A 19 5.87 9.51 -1.35
C THR A 19 6.39 9.26 -2.76
N PHE A 20 6.60 10.34 -3.49
CA PHE A 20 7.15 10.29 -4.82
C PHE A 20 7.66 11.67 -5.20
N ASN A 21 8.82 11.73 -5.79
CA ASN A 21 9.39 13.00 -6.29
C ASN A 21 9.37 14.11 -5.24
N GLY A 22 9.62 13.77 -4.00
CA GLY A 22 9.63 14.78 -2.95
C GLY A 22 8.28 15.18 -2.43
N ALA A 23 7.20 14.61 -2.95
CA ALA A 23 5.86 14.93 -2.49
C ALA A 23 5.37 13.83 -1.57
N GLY A 24 4.42 14.14 -0.72
CA GLY A 24 3.83 13.16 0.18
C GLY A 24 2.33 13.32 0.22
N ILE A 25 1.61 12.20 0.18
CA ILE A 25 0.17 12.20 0.23
C ILE A 25 -0.24 11.22 1.32
N ASN A 26 -1.06 11.68 2.24
CA ASN A 26 -1.52 10.83 3.32
C ASN A 26 -2.52 9.79 2.81
N CYS A 27 -2.48 8.62 3.36
CA CYS A 27 -3.43 7.59 3.02
C CYS A 27 -3.72 6.73 4.24
N LEU A 28 -4.73 5.89 4.14
CA LEU A 28 -5.02 4.90 5.16
C LEU A 28 -4.77 3.54 4.56
N VAL A 29 -4.04 2.71 5.27
CA VAL A 29 -3.79 1.33 4.82
C VAL A 29 -4.90 0.49 5.42
N ARG A 30 -5.72 -0.12 4.56
CA ARG A 30 -6.90 -0.85 5.01
C ARG A 30 -6.69 -2.35 5.06
N ASN A 31 -5.88 -2.88 4.19
CA ASN A 31 -5.54 -4.29 4.17
C ASN A 31 -4.08 -4.41 3.80
N MET A 32 -3.44 -5.41 4.30
CA MET A 32 -2.04 -5.58 4.03
C MET A 32 -1.65 -7.05 4.06
N SER A 33 -0.73 -7.41 3.19
CA SER A 33 -0.18 -8.75 3.16
C SER A 33 1.30 -8.63 2.83
N ASP A 34 1.95 -9.77 2.65
CA ASP A 34 3.36 -9.75 2.30
C ASP A 34 3.61 -9.17 0.93
N THR A 35 2.62 -9.20 0.06
CA THR A 35 2.84 -8.85 -1.33
C THR A 35 2.17 -7.54 -1.72
N GLY A 36 1.30 -7.00 -0.92
CA GLY A 36 0.64 -5.76 -1.31
C GLY A 36 -0.30 -5.25 -0.25
N ALA A 37 -1.04 -4.23 -0.61
CA ALA A 37 -1.94 -3.58 0.33
C ALA A 37 -3.05 -2.86 -0.41
N ALA A 38 -4.11 -2.54 0.30
CA ALA A 38 -5.16 -1.67 -0.22
C ALA A 38 -5.11 -0.37 0.57
N LEU A 39 -5.06 0.72 -0.15
CA LEU A 39 -4.94 2.04 0.44
C LEU A 39 -6.19 2.85 0.16
N GLU A 40 -6.52 3.72 1.09
CA GLU A 40 -7.63 4.64 0.89
C GLU A 40 -7.06 6.04 0.86
N VAL A 41 -7.43 6.83 -0.15
CA VAL A 41 -6.92 8.18 -0.33
C VAL A 41 -8.08 9.13 -0.52
N GLU A 42 -7.83 10.41 -0.31
CA GLU A 42 -8.89 11.38 -0.54
C GLU A 42 -9.14 11.59 -2.01
N SER A 43 -8.11 11.50 -2.80
CA SER A 43 -8.20 11.69 -4.24
C SER A 43 -7.07 10.93 -4.89
N GLN A 44 -7.32 10.38 -6.04
CA GLN A 44 -6.27 9.71 -6.78
C GLN A 44 -5.55 10.64 -7.72
N ILE A 45 -6.01 11.88 -7.83
CA ILE A 45 -5.38 12.82 -8.73
C ILE A 45 -3.96 13.06 -8.28
N GLY A 46 -3.03 12.92 -9.19
CA GLY A 46 -1.63 13.17 -8.88
C GLY A 46 -0.86 11.99 -8.34
N ILE A 47 -1.51 10.87 -8.09
CA ILE A 47 -0.82 9.70 -7.59
C ILE A 47 -0.31 8.88 -8.76
N PRO A 48 1.02 8.71 -8.88
CA PRO A 48 1.59 7.97 -10.02
C PRO A 48 1.40 6.47 -9.85
N SER A 49 1.80 5.72 -10.88
CA SER A 49 1.66 4.27 -10.84
C SER A 49 2.68 3.62 -9.94
N THR A 50 3.75 4.29 -9.60
CA THR A 50 4.75 3.75 -8.68
C THR A 50 5.09 4.81 -7.66
N PHE A 51 5.36 4.38 -6.46
CA PHE A 51 5.72 5.30 -5.39
C PHE A 51 6.23 4.48 -4.21
N ASP A 52 6.66 5.15 -3.16
CA ASP A 52 7.05 4.48 -1.95
C ASP A 52 5.94 4.64 -0.93
N LEU A 53 5.64 3.58 -0.24
CA LEU A 53 4.66 3.62 0.83
C LEU A 53 5.39 3.53 2.15
N ALA A 54 5.15 4.48 3.03
CA ALA A 54 5.73 4.50 4.36
C ALA A 54 4.64 4.36 5.41
N ILE A 55 4.87 3.52 6.41
CA ILE A 55 3.97 3.37 7.52
C ILE A 55 4.83 3.56 8.77
N ALA A 56 4.78 4.78 9.30
CA ALA A 56 5.69 5.14 10.38
C ALA A 56 5.53 4.26 11.61
N ALA A 57 4.33 3.89 11.94
CA ALA A 57 4.10 3.09 13.14
C ALA A 57 4.81 1.75 13.06
N ASP A 58 5.05 1.26 11.88
CA ASP A 58 5.68 -0.04 11.69
C ASP A 58 7.13 0.09 11.22
N HIS A 59 7.64 1.28 11.11
CA HIS A 59 8.98 1.50 10.56
C HIS A 59 9.09 0.82 9.19
N PHE A 60 8.04 0.96 8.39
CA PHE A 60 7.94 0.24 7.14
C PHE A 60 8.04 1.23 5.99
N THR A 61 8.83 0.92 4.99
CA THR A 61 8.89 1.69 3.75
C THR A 61 9.19 0.71 2.63
N GLN A 62 8.36 0.71 1.61
CA GLN A 62 8.55 -0.18 0.49
C GLN A 62 8.16 0.51 -0.79
N HIS A 63 8.91 0.25 -1.82
CA HIS A 63 8.55 0.72 -3.16
C HIS A 63 7.45 -0.18 -3.70
N CYS A 64 6.47 0.40 -4.36
CA CYS A 64 5.34 -0.37 -4.82
C CYS A 64 4.79 0.18 -6.11
N HIS A 65 3.88 -0.58 -6.72
CA HIS A 65 3.21 -0.12 -7.92
C HIS A 65 1.73 -0.40 -7.80
N VAL A 66 0.95 0.40 -8.50
CA VAL A 66 -0.51 0.32 -8.46
C VAL A 66 -0.96 -0.83 -9.35
N VAL A 67 -1.79 -1.71 -8.81
CA VAL A 67 -2.35 -2.80 -9.60
C VAL A 67 -3.81 -2.57 -9.93
N TRP A 68 -4.53 -1.75 -9.18
CA TRP A 68 -5.88 -1.37 -9.54
C TRP A 68 -6.24 -0.06 -8.83
N ARG A 69 -7.19 0.64 -9.40
CA ARG A 69 -7.68 1.89 -8.82
C ARG A 69 -9.20 1.85 -8.85
N LYS A 70 -9.81 2.37 -7.81
CA LYS A 70 -11.25 2.45 -7.77
C LYS A 70 -11.66 3.56 -6.84
N GLU A 71 -12.20 4.62 -7.39
CA GLU A 71 -12.66 5.74 -6.57
C GLU A 71 -11.58 6.21 -5.61
N LYS A 72 -11.76 6.01 -4.34
CA LYS A 72 -10.79 6.47 -3.36
C LYS A 72 -9.92 5.33 -2.85
N ARG A 73 -9.90 4.22 -3.54
CA ARG A 73 -9.11 3.08 -3.13
C ARG A 73 -8.10 2.72 -4.19
N ILE A 74 -6.94 2.28 -3.73
CA ILE A 74 -5.86 1.87 -4.63
C ILE A 74 -5.31 0.56 -4.11
N GLY A 75 -5.18 -0.41 -5.00
CA GLY A 75 -4.51 -1.65 -4.64
C GLY A 75 -3.09 -1.60 -5.16
N ILE A 76 -2.14 -1.94 -4.31
CA ILE A 76 -0.74 -1.89 -4.69
C ILE A 76 -0.07 -3.22 -4.44
N ALA A 77 1.00 -3.46 -5.17
CA ALA A 77 1.86 -4.60 -4.95
C ALA A 77 3.24 -4.07 -4.61
N PHE A 78 3.91 -4.73 -3.66
CA PHE A 78 5.24 -4.31 -3.27
C PHE A 78 6.26 -4.82 -4.26
N ASN A 79 7.27 -3.98 -4.56
CA ASN A 79 8.31 -4.38 -5.48
C ASN A 79 9.51 -4.92 -4.75
N SER A 80 9.33 -5.43 -3.61
CA SER A 80 10.44 -5.82 -2.87
C SER A 80 11.01 -7.06 -3.38
N GLY A 81 10.93 -7.47 -4.06
CA GLY A 81 11.49 -8.56 -4.39
C GLY A 81 12.67 -8.94 -4.07
N PRO A 82 12.91 -9.51 -3.72
CA PRO A 82 13.91 -9.80 -3.44
C PRO A 82 14.75 -10.18 -4.24
N ALA A 83 14.92 -9.93 -4.31
CA ALA A 83 15.40 -10.15 -4.91
C ALA A 83 15.79 -10.96 -5.18
N ARG A 84 15.84 -11.16 -5.11
CA ARG A 84 15.98 -11.76 -5.25
C ARG A 84 16.44 -11.85 -5.55
#